data_d7b695219496e804a155ae129a3699b7
#
_entry.id   d7b695219496e804a155ae129a3699b7
#
_cell.length_a   1.000
_cell.length_b   1.000
_cell.length_c   1.000
_cell.angle_alpha   90.00
_cell.angle_beta   90.00
_cell.angle_gamma   90.00
#
_symmetry.space_group_name_H-M   'P 1'
#
loop_
_entity.id
_entity.type
_entity.pdbx_description
1 polymer ?
#
loop_
_entity_poly.entity_id
_entity_poly.type
_entity_poly.pdbx_seq_one_letter_code
_entity_poly.pdbx_strand_id
1 'polypeptide(L)'
;VKEVENLPGRNPVLCAGCPHRSTYYVLKKHDIACAGDIGCYNLGAQPPFEAQHTMGCMGASIGQLHGMSLANLPENRVCTIGDGTFWHSGLPALANMVHNNGRGVVILMDNDNPATDYRVLRNVEATKIDIPAVCRAMGVELVKTVNAFDVNEVEAGLKECMAYDKVSVLITKGECVQFNKFSSTPYTVEADKCIACQTCFKCGCPAIMVSDEENPKTHKKKCRIDPTLCNGCGICSQVCPVKAIVKKED
;
A
#
# COMPACT_ATOMS: atom_id res chain seq x y z
N VAL A 1 19.99 -10.45 32.44
CA VAL A 1 18.74 -10.03 31.78
C VAL A 1 17.62 -10.80 32.45
N LYS A 2 16.68 -10.11 33.12
CA LYS A 2 15.50 -10.78 33.69
C LYS A 2 14.60 -11.18 32.51
N GLU A 3 14.34 -12.46 32.34
CA GLU A 3 13.29 -12.94 31.46
C GLU A 3 11.95 -12.39 31.97
N VAL A 4 11.28 -11.61 31.11
CA VAL A 4 9.94 -11.14 31.38
C VAL A 4 8.99 -12.21 30.86
N GLU A 5 8.44 -13.00 31.75
CA GLU A 5 7.43 -14.00 31.42
C GLU A 5 6.15 -13.31 30.93
N ASN A 6 5.54 -13.83 29.87
CA ASN A 6 4.23 -13.41 29.33
C ASN A 6 4.19 -12.01 28.67
N LEU A 7 5.18 -11.66 27.87
CA LEU A 7 5.02 -10.51 26.96
C LEU A 7 3.93 -10.83 25.92
N PRO A 8 2.96 -9.92 25.72
CA PRO A 8 1.94 -10.10 24.68
C PRO A 8 2.60 -10.15 23.31
N GLY A 9 2.19 -11.11 22.47
CA GLY A 9 2.66 -11.19 21.09
C GLY A 9 2.38 -9.89 20.33
N ARG A 10 3.36 -9.42 19.55
CA ARG A 10 3.20 -8.26 18.68
C ARG A 10 3.25 -8.73 17.23
N ASN A 11 2.09 -8.72 16.60
CA ASN A 11 2.03 -9.00 15.17
C ASN A 11 2.75 -7.90 14.38
N PRO A 12 3.50 -8.25 13.34
CA PRO A 12 4.10 -7.25 12.47
C PRO A 12 3.01 -6.43 11.78
N VAL A 13 3.25 -5.13 11.65
CA VAL A 13 2.34 -4.19 10.96
C VAL A 13 3.14 -3.31 10.01
N LEU A 14 2.49 -2.78 9.00
CA LEU A 14 3.12 -1.75 8.14
C LEU A 14 3.56 -0.55 8.98
N CYS A 15 4.70 0.04 8.64
CA CYS A 15 5.25 1.20 9.36
C CYS A 15 4.28 2.39 9.38
N ALA A 16 4.37 3.27 10.37
CA ALA A 16 3.72 4.58 10.29
C ALA A 16 4.25 5.33 9.08
N GLY A 17 3.36 5.90 8.26
CA GLY A 17 3.75 6.58 7.02
C GLY A 17 4.16 5.65 5.86
N CYS A 18 3.90 4.34 5.95
CA CYS A 18 4.21 3.41 4.87
C CYS A 18 3.38 3.73 3.61
N PRO A 19 4.01 3.84 2.41
CA PRO A 19 3.32 4.16 1.16
C PRO A 19 2.32 3.07 0.72
N HIS A 20 2.48 1.83 1.15
CA HIS A 20 1.60 0.73 0.77
C HIS A 20 0.18 0.83 1.37
N ARG A 21 -0.02 1.70 2.38
CA ARG A 21 -1.31 1.80 3.10
C ARG A 21 -2.46 2.28 2.25
N SER A 22 -2.23 3.26 1.39
CA SER A 22 -3.27 3.80 0.50
C SER A 22 -3.78 2.73 -0.46
N THR A 23 -2.88 1.94 -1.04
CA THR A 23 -3.23 0.84 -1.94
C THR A 23 -4.15 -0.16 -1.24
N TYR A 24 -3.77 -0.67 -0.06
CA TYR A 24 -4.59 -1.62 0.66
C TYR A 24 -5.88 -1.02 1.23
N TYR A 25 -5.84 0.25 1.62
CA TYR A 25 -7.06 0.97 1.99
C TYR A 25 -8.06 1.03 0.83
N VAL A 26 -7.59 1.33 -0.39
CA VAL A 26 -8.42 1.39 -1.59
C VAL A 26 -8.94 0.01 -1.98
N LEU A 27 -8.08 -1.02 -1.97
CA LEU A 27 -8.49 -2.41 -2.24
C LEU A 27 -9.58 -2.86 -1.27
N LYS A 28 -9.39 -2.63 0.04
CA LYS A 28 -10.40 -2.96 1.06
C LYS A 28 -11.67 -2.16 0.92
N LYS A 29 -11.57 -0.86 0.61
CA LYS A 29 -12.72 0.02 0.42
C LYS A 29 -13.67 -0.48 -0.68
N HIS A 30 -13.11 -1.09 -1.73
CA HIS A 30 -13.84 -1.59 -2.88
C HIS A 30 -14.05 -3.10 -2.87
N ASP A 31 -13.69 -3.78 -1.78
CA ASP A 31 -13.77 -5.24 -1.63
C ASP A 31 -13.10 -6.00 -2.77
N ILE A 32 -11.94 -5.53 -3.21
CA ILE A 32 -11.19 -6.11 -4.31
C ILE A 32 -10.26 -7.19 -3.78
N ALA A 33 -10.49 -8.43 -4.18
CA ALA A 33 -9.58 -9.52 -3.88
C ALA A 33 -8.28 -9.38 -4.71
N CYS A 34 -7.15 -9.62 -4.06
CA CYS A 34 -5.84 -9.40 -4.64
C CYS A 34 -4.94 -10.63 -4.44
N ALA A 35 -4.27 -11.05 -5.52
CA ALA A 35 -3.15 -11.97 -5.41
C ALA A 35 -1.92 -11.21 -4.94
N GLY A 36 -1.33 -11.66 -3.85
CA GLY A 36 -0.18 -11.01 -3.25
C GLY A 36 1.15 -11.68 -3.54
N ASP A 37 2.21 -11.00 -3.15
CA ASP A 37 3.58 -11.45 -3.30
C ASP A 37 4.38 -11.27 -2.01
N ILE A 38 5.66 -11.61 -2.02
CA ILE A 38 6.54 -11.59 -0.85
C ILE A 38 7.24 -10.24 -0.70
N GLY A 39 7.02 -9.63 0.44
CA GLY A 39 7.60 -8.35 0.85
C GLY A 39 6.89 -7.79 2.09
N CYS A 40 7.31 -6.63 2.58
CA CYS A 40 6.60 -6.00 3.72
C CYS A 40 5.14 -5.65 3.39
N TYR A 41 4.81 -5.46 2.13
CA TYR A 41 3.43 -5.28 1.67
C TYR A 41 2.55 -6.52 1.83
N ASN A 42 3.11 -7.73 2.04
CA ASN A 42 2.34 -8.90 2.43
C ASN A 42 1.52 -8.67 3.72
N LEU A 43 1.90 -7.70 4.54
CA LEU A 43 1.12 -7.29 5.71
C LEU A 43 -0.25 -6.67 5.34
N GLY A 44 -0.52 -6.44 4.06
CA GLY A 44 -1.86 -6.14 3.55
C GLY A 44 -2.87 -7.29 3.73
N ALA A 45 -2.41 -8.51 4.01
CA ALA A 45 -3.25 -9.64 4.40
C ALA A 45 -3.77 -9.53 5.84
N GLN A 46 -3.14 -8.71 6.68
CA GLN A 46 -3.50 -8.57 8.09
C GLN A 46 -4.58 -7.51 8.29
N PRO A 47 -5.35 -7.58 9.39
CA PRO A 47 -6.24 -6.49 9.78
C PRO A 47 -5.48 -5.15 9.90
N PRO A 48 -6.13 -4.04 9.57
CA PRO A 48 -7.53 -3.88 9.15
C PRO A 48 -7.75 -4.02 7.63
N PHE A 49 -6.70 -4.33 6.87
CA PHE A 49 -6.80 -4.36 5.40
C PHE A 49 -7.47 -5.65 4.91
N GLU A 50 -6.91 -6.81 5.27
CA GLU A 50 -7.39 -8.12 4.79
C GLU A 50 -7.66 -8.10 3.29
N ALA A 51 -6.76 -7.47 2.54
CA ALA A 51 -6.93 -7.17 1.12
C ALA A 51 -5.90 -7.89 0.23
N GLN A 52 -5.16 -8.83 0.80
CA GLN A 52 -4.29 -9.75 0.07
C GLN A 52 -4.70 -11.18 0.43
N HIS A 53 -5.15 -11.94 -0.55
CA HIS A 53 -5.87 -13.21 -0.34
C HIS A 53 -5.04 -14.44 -0.65
N THR A 54 -4.05 -14.31 -1.53
CA THR A 54 -3.13 -15.40 -1.86
C THR A 54 -1.69 -14.94 -1.76
N MET A 55 -0.78 -15.88 -1.56
CA MET A 55 0.65 -15.64 -1.57
C MET A 55 1.35 -16.93 -2.01
N GLY A 56 2.31 -16.80 -2.90
CA GLY A 56 3.17 -17.91 -3.33
C GLY A 56 4.64 -17.61 -3.06
N CYS A 57 5.52 -18.13 -3.88
CA CYS A 57 6.93 -17.73 -3.88
C CYS A 57 7.09 -16.31 -4.42
N MET A 58 8.27 -15.74 -4.21
CA MET A 58 8.64 -14.40 -4.68
C MET A 58 8.45 -14.28 -6.20
N GLY A 59 7.62 -13.33 -6.65
CA GLY A 59 7.23 -13.11 -8.05
C GLY A 59 6.02 -13.90 -8.54
N ALA A 60 5.39 -14.71 -7.69
CA ALA A 60 4.27 -15.57 -8.12
C ALA A 60 2.96 -14.82 -8.35
N SER A 61 2.80 -13.60 -7.81
CA SER A 61 1.53 -12.86 -7.84
C SER A 61 1.00 -12.61 -9.26
N ILE A 62 1.88 -12.23 -10.18
CA ILE A 62 1.51 -11.98 -11.59
C ILE A 62 1.08 -13.29 -12.27
N GLY A 63 1.79 -14.39 -11.99
CA GLY A 63 1.42 -15.72 -12.51
C GLY A 63 0.07 -16.20 -11.96
N GLN A 64 -0.20 -15.96 -10.68
CA GLN A 64 -1.50 -16.24 -10.06
C GLN A 64 -2.62 -15.40 -10.71
N LEU A 65 -2.40 -14.09 -10.90
CA LEU A 65 -3.33 -13.20 -11.61
C LEU A 65 -3.61 -13.72 -13.01
N HIS A 66 -2.58 -14.14 -13.77
CA HIS A 66 -2.75 -14.69 -15.10
C HIS A 66 -3.58 -15.98 -15.06
N GLY A 67 -3.28 -16.90 -14.14
CA GLY A 67 -4.07 -18.13 -13.97
C GLY A 67 -5.54 -17.84 -13.65
N MET A 68 -5.82 -16.89 -12.77
CA MET A 68 -7.18 -16.44 -12.46
C MET A 68 -7.88 -15.85 -13.69
N SER A 69 -7.15 -15.08 -14.52
CA SER A 69 -7.66 -14.54 -15.78
C SER A 69 -8.06 -15.63 -16.76
N LEU A 70 -7.25 -16.67 -16.91
CA LEU A 70 -7.54 -17.82 -17.77
C LEU A 70 -8.72 -18.65 -17.26
N ALA A 71 -8.90 -18.74 -15.96
CA ALA A 71 -10.02 -19.42 -15.33
C ALA A 71 -11.34 -18.62 -15.42
N ASN A 72 -11.34 -17.45 -16.06
CA ASN A 72 -12.49 -16.55 -16.17
C ASN A 72 -13.13 -16.18 -14.82
N LEU A 73 -12.30 -16.05 -13.78
CA LEU A 73 -12.76 -15.56 -12.49
C LEU A 73 -13.05 -14.05 -12.60
N PRO A 74 -14.32 -13.61 -12.51
CA PRO A 74 -14.72 -12.29 -13.00
C PRO A 74 -14.30 -11.14 -12.09
N GLU A 75 -14.07 -11.38 -10.82
CA GLU A 75 -14.05 -10.31 -9.81
C GLU A 75 -12.66 -9.93 -9.30
N ASN A 76 -11.63 -10.75 -9.54
CA ASN A 76 -10.33 -10.59 -8.91
C ASN A 76 -9.20 -10.50 -9.93
N ARG A 77 -9.16 -9.37 -10.64
CA ARG A 77 -8.14 -9.12 -11.67
C ARG A 77 -7.02 -8.22 -11.17
N VAL A 78 -6.60 -8.38 -9.93
CA VAL A 78 -5.57 -7.52 -9.34
C VAL A 78 -4.51 -8.38 -8.65
N CYS A 79 -3.26 -8.02 -8.83
CA CYS A 79 -2.18 -8.50 -7.97
C CYS A 79 -1.33 -7.34 -7.46
N THR A 80 -0.63 -7.55 -6.35
CA THR A 80 0.36 -6.62 -5.81
C THR A 80 1.73 -7.25 -5.87
N ILE A 81 2.74 -6.45 -6.27
CA ILE A 81 4.15 -6.85 -6.29
C ILE A 81 5.02 -5.63 -5.95
N GLY A 82 6.04 -5.81 -5.13
CA GLY A 82 7.02 -4.76 -4.84
C GLY A 82 8.04 -4.60 -5.96
N ASP A 83 8.67 -3.44 -6.04
CA ASP A 83 9.73 -3.11 -6.99
C ASP A 83 10.89 -4.11 -6.96
N GLY A 84 11.44 -4.42 -5.80
CA GLY A 84 12.51 -5.41 -5.65
C GLY A 84 12.09 -6.80 -6.12
N THR A 85 10.88 -7.25 -5.77
CA THR A 85 10.34 -8.54 -6.21
C THR A 85 10.07 -8.55 -7.71
N PHE A 86 9.61 -7.44 -8.27
CA PHE A 86 9.41 -7.29 -9.71
C PHE A 86 10.71 -7.48 -10.49
N TRP A 87 11.80 -6.83 -10.04
CA TRP A 87 13.12 -7.03 -10.64
C TRP A 87 13.66 -8.44 -10.47
N HIS A 88 13.44 -9.04 -9.30
CA HIS A 88 13.94 -10.37 -9.00
C HIS A 88 13.28 -11.46 -9.88
N SER A 89 11.96 -11.44 -10.01
CA SER A 89 11.21 -12.55 -10.64
C SER A 89 9.88 -12.17 -11.28
N GLY A 90 9.44 -10.91 -11.19
CA GLY A 90 8.18 -10.45 -11.78
C GLY A 90 8.23 -10.25 -13.29
N LEU A 91 9.40 -9.89 -13.83
CA LEU A 91 9.57 -9.61 -15.27
C LEU A 91 9.15 -10.76 -16.19
N PRO A 92 9.61 -12.03 -15.98
CA PRO A 92 9.21 -13.14 -16.83
C PRO A 92 7.69 -13.43 -16.75
N ALA A 93 7.10 -13.25 -15.55
CA ALA A 93 5.67 -13.45 -15.36
C ALA A 93 4.84 -12.39 -16.09
N LEU A 94 5.27 -11.12 -16.09
CA LEU A 94 4.62 -10.05 -16.84
C LEU A 94 4.74 -10.29 -18.35
N ALA A 95 5.93 -10.63 -18.84
CA ALA A 95 6.15 -10.97 -20.24
C ALA A 95 5.26 -12.11 -20.70
N ASN A 96 5.16 -13.17 -19.89
CA ASN A 96 4.26 -14.29 -20.16
C ASN A 96 2.78 -13.87 -20.21
N MET A 97 2.35 -13.04 -19.26
CA MET A 97 0.96 -12.57 -19.21
C MET A 97 0.62 -11.70 -20.43
N VAL A 98 1.53 -10.81 -20.87
CA VAL A 98 1.34 -9.99 -22.09
C VAL A 98 1.32 -10.88 -23.33
N HIS A 99 2.29 -11.79 -23.47
CA HIS A 99 2.40 -12.68 -24.62
C HIS A 99 1.15 -13.54 -24.84
N ASN A 100 0.51 -13.96 -23.76
CA ASN A 100 -0.68 -14.80 -23.80
C ASN A 100 -2.01 -14.01 -23.69
N ASN A 101 -2.00 -12.72 -23.98
CA ASN A 101 -3.18 -11.84 -23.92
C ASN A 101 -3.94 -11.93 -22.58
N GLY A 102 -3.20 -12.05 -21.47
CA GLY A 102 -3.77 -12.06 -20.14
C GLY A 102 -4.47 -10.74 -19.81
N ARG A 103 -5.33 -10.76 -18.79
CA ARG A 103 -6.12 -9.62 -18.34
C ARG A 103 -5.94 -9.38 -16.86
N GLY A 104 -5.93 -8.13 -16.47
CA GLY A 104 -5.88 -7.73 -15.06
C GLY A 104 -4.90 -6.63 -14.74
N VAL A 105 -4.90 -6.20 -13.50
CA VAL A 105 -4.09 -5.07 -13.01
C VAL A 105 -2.93 -5.59 -12.18
N VAL A 106 -1.72 -5.28 -12.61
CA VAL A 106 -0.51 -5.48 -11.79
C VAL A 106 -0.27 -4.17 -11.05
N ILE A 107 -0.50 -4.15 -9.73
CA ILE A 107 -0.14 -3.02 -8.88
C ILE A 107 1.31 -3.20 -8.45
N LEU A 108 2.20 -2.41 -9.03
CA LEU A 108 3.61 -2.39 -8.70
C LEU A 108 3.86 -1.32 -7.64
N MET A 109 4.24 -1.77 -6.45
CA MET A 109 4.49 -0.91 -5.30
C MET A 109 5.95 -0.47 -5.28
N ASP A 110 6.23 0.67 -5.94
CA ASP A 110 7.56 1.26 -6.03
C ASP A 110 7.83 2.13 -4.80
N ASN A 111 8.55 1.59 -3.83
CA ASN A 111 8.91 2.31 -2.62
C ASN A 111 10.40 2.71 -2.55
N ASP A 112 11.12 2.52 -3.63
CA ASP A 112 12.55 2.87 -3.75
C ASP A 112 13.41 2.33 -2.58
N ASN A 113 13.06 1.12 -2.09
CA ASN A 113 13.72 0.53 -0.93
C ASN A 113 14.99 -0.21 -1.35
N PRO A 114 16.19 0.31 -1.02
CA PRO A 114 17.46 -0.31 -1.43
C PRO A 114 17.74 -1.66 -0.77
N ALA A 115 17.01 -2.04 0.28
CA ALA A 115 17.22 -3.32 0.97
C ALA A 115 16.65 -4.52 0.19
N THR A 116 15.69 -4.29 -0.70
CA THR A 116 15.09 -5.30 -1.58
C THR A 116 15.50 -5.12 -3.03
N ASP A 117 16.18 -4.02 -3.33
CA ASP A 117 16.75 -3.70 -4.62
C ASP A 117 18.15 -4.29 -4.76
N TYR A 118 18.58 -4.58 -5.99
CA TYR A 118 19.96 -4.92 -6.31
C TYR A 118 20.96 -3.78 -6.02
N ARG A 119 20.50 -2.66 -5.46
CA ARG A 119 21.35 -1.55 -5.01
C ARG A 119 22.02 -1.86 -3.69
N VAL A 120 23.16 -2.50 -3.76
CA VAL A 120 23.97 -2.93 -2.60
C VAL A 120 24.58 -1.74 -1.85
N LEU A 121 24.69 -0.56 -2.48
CA LEU A 121 25.34 0.62 -1.89
C LEU A 121 24.53 1.89 -2.18
N ARG A 122 24.13 2.61 -1.12
CA ARG A 122 23.42 3.89 -1.18
C ARG A 122 24.17 5.02 -1.91
N ASN A 123 25.48 4.89 -2.07
CA ASN A 123 26.37 5.96 -2.58
C ASN A 123 26.86 5.71 -4.00
N VAL A 124 26.34 4.74 -4.71
CA VAL A 124 26.68 4.53 -6.12
C VAL A 124 25.59 5.23 -6.94
N GLU A 125 25.99 6.15 -7.80
CA GLU A 125 25.17 6.65 -8.91
C GLU A 125 24.89 5.50 -9.87
N ALA A 126 23.97 4.64 -9.50
CA ALA A 126 23.50 3.57 -10.37
C ALA A 126 22.50 4.18 -11.37
N THR A 127 22.64 3.85 -12.63
CA THR A 127 21.64 4.16 -13.64
C THR A 127 20.33 3.46 -13.22
N LYS A 128 19.33 4.24 -12.84
CA LYS A 128 18.02 3.69 -12.50
C LYS A 128 17.35 3.21 -13.77
N ILE A 129 16.96 1.93 -13.79
CA ILE A 129 16.14 1.42 -14.88
C ILE A 129 14.72 1.94 -14.65
N ASP A 130 14.14 2.54 -15.69
CA ASP A 130 12.77 3.08 -15.63
C ASP A 130 11.72 1.97 -15.72
N ILE A 131 11.04 1.70 -14.61
CA ILE A 131 10.01 0.65 -14.53
C ILE A 131 8.90 0.88 -15.57
N PRO A 132 8.30 2.09 -15.70
CA PRO A 132 7.33 2.37 -16.75
C PRO A 132 7.83 2.04 -18.16
N ALA A 133 9.07 2.41 -18.51
CA ALA A 133 9.64 2.13 -19.81
C ALA A 133 9.80 0.63 -20.06
N VAL A 134 10.26 -0.12 -19.07
CA VAL A 134 10.39 -1.58 -19.17
C VAL A 134 9.03 -2.25 -19.36
N CYS A 135 8.01 -1.85 -18.61
CA CYS A 135 6.66 -2.40 -18.77
C CYS A 135 6.11 -2.12 -20.18
N ARG A 136 6.31 -0.92 -20.71
CA ARG A 136 5.90 -0.58 -22.08
C ARG A 136 6.70 -1.36 -23.13
N ALA A 137 8.00 -1.52 -22.93
CA ALA A 137 8.85 -2.32 -23.83
C ALA A 137 8.43 -3.79 -23.88
N MET A 138 7.82 -4.31 -22.82
CA MET A 138 7.22 -5.65 -22.79
C MET A 138 5.86 -5.73 -23.49
N GLY A 139 5.28 -4.60 -23.94
CA GLY A 139 4.01 -4.56 -24.63
C GLY A 139 2.81 -4.19 -23.74
N VAL A 140 3.03 -3.75 -22.50
CA VAL A 140 1.93 -3.22 -21.67
C VAL A 140 1.51 -1.85 -22.20
N GLU A 141 0.30 -1.74 -22.74
CA GLU A 141 -0.21 -0.51 -23.34
C GLU A 141 -0.62 0.53 -22.28
N LEU A 142 -1.25 0.09 -21.18
CA LEU A 142 -1.66 0.96 -20.07
C LEU A 142 -0.70 0.82 -18.88
N VAL A 143 0.21 1.78 -18.75
CA VAL A 143 1.12 1.90 -17.60
C VAL A 143 0.90 3.26 -16.96
N LYS A 144 0.43 3.28 -15.72
CA LYS A 144 0.11 4.50 -14.98
C LYS A 144 0.92 4.58 -13.69
N THR A 145 1.49 5.73 -13.41
CA THR A 145 2.18 6.01 -12.14
C THR A 145 1.37 7.02 -11.35
N VAL A 146 1.16 6.74 -10.06
CA VAL A 146 0.40 7.58 -9.11
C VAL A 146 1.20 7.76 -7.83
N ASN A 147 0.93 8.84 -7.12
CA ASN A 147 1.50 9.08 -5.80
C ASN A 147 0.86 8.15 -4.77
N ALA A 148 1.67 7.27 -4.18
CA ALA A 148 1.21 6.33 -3.15
C ALA A 148 0.69 7.01 -1.86
N PHE A 149 1.00 8.28 -1.64
CA PHE A 149 0.49 9.04 -0.50
C PHE A 149 -0.82 9.78 -0.82
N ASP A 150 -1.28 9.77 -2.07
CA ASP A 150 -2.58 10.31 -2.46
C ASP A 150 -3.59 9.19 -2.69
N VAL A 151 -4.53 9.07 -1.74
CA VAL A 151 -5.57 8.01 -1.77
C VAL A 151 -6.48 8.16 -2.99
N ASN A 152 -6.75 9.41 -3.43
CA ASN A 152 -7.63 9.66 -4.56
C ASN A 152 -6.93 9.32 -5.89
N GLU A 153 -5.65 9.64 -6.03
CA GLU A 153 -4.87 9.24 -7.20
C GLU A 153 -4.78 7.72 -7.32
N VAL A 154 -4.50 7.02 -6.21
CA VAL A 154 -4.47 5.56 -6.19
C VAL A 154 -5.82 4.96 -6.58
N GLU A 155 -6.91 5.49 -6.03
CA GLU A 155 -8.27 5.01 -6.34
C GLU A 155 -8.64 5.27 -7.80
N ALA A 156 -8.35 6.46 -8.32
CA ALA A 156 -8.63 6.81 -9.71
C ALA A 156 -7.79 5.97 -10.68
N GLY A 157 -6.49 5.81 -10.40
CA GLY A 157 -5.59 4.99 -11.21
C GLY A 157 -6.02 3.53 -11.23
N LEU A 158 -6.43 2.99 -10.09
CA LEU A 158 -6.91 1.60 -10.01
C LEU A 158 -8.19 1.41 -10.84
N LYS A 159 -9.17 2.31 -10.72
CA LYS A 159 -10.42 2.26 -11.51
C LYS A 159 -10.15 2.31 -13.01
N GLU A 160 -9.25 3.17 -13.45
CA GLU A 160 -8.86 3.26 -14.86
C GLU A 160 -8.20 1.97 -15.35
N CYS A 161 -7.25 1.42 -14.59
CA CYS A 161 -6.61 0.16 -14.91
C CYS A 161 -7.59 -1.04 -14.92
N MET A 162 -8.55 -1.07 -14.00
CA MET A 162 -9.55 -2.14 -13.95
C MET A 162 -10.57 -2.07 -15.10
N ALA A 163 -10.81 -0.87 -15.64
CA ALA A 163 -11.68 -0.70 -16.80
C ALA A 163 -11.04 -1.14 -18.12
N TYR A 164 -9.72 -1.38 -18.11
CA TYR A 164 -8.97 -1.78 -19.30
C TYR A 164 -9.02 -3.30 -19.50
N ASP A 165 -9.36 -3.75 -20.73
CA ASP A 165 -9.65 -5.17 -21.01
C ASP A 165 -8.42 -6.02 -21.34
N LYS A 166 -7.21 -5.53 -21.09
CA LYS A 166 -5.95 -6.25 -21.20
C LYS A 166 -5.16 -6.12 -19.89
N VAL A 167 -3.93 -6.63 -19.87
CA VAL A 167 -3.04 -6.37 -18.74
C VAL A 167 -2.68 -4.88 -18.65
N SER A 168 -2.80 -4.33 -17.46
CA SER A 168 -2.38 -2.97 -17.13
C SER A 168 -1.45 -2.97 -15.92
N VAL A 169 -0.59 -1.96 -15.83
CA VAL A 169 0.32 -1.79 -14.69
C VAL A 169 0.05 -0.46 -14.01
N LEU A 170 -0.35 -0.52 -12.75
CA LEU A 170 -0.48 0.64 -11.87
C LEU A 170 0.74 0.71 -10.95
N ILE A 171 1.58 1.72 -11.12
CA ILE A 171 2.74 1.94 -10.26
C ILE A 171 2.35 2.91 -9.16
N THR A 172 2.29 2.43 -7.91
CA THR A 172 2.07 3.28 -6.74
C THR A 172 3.43 3.68 -6.17
N LYS A 173 3.86 4.91 -6.50
CA LYS A 173 5.19 5.40 -6.16
C LYS A 173 5.18 6.20 -4.87
N GLY A 174 6.05 5.81 -3.92
CA GLY A 174 6.21 6.53 -2.67
C GLY A 174 7.38 5.98 -1.87
N GLU A 175 8.24 6.84 -1.36
CA GLU A 175 9.47 6.46 -0.68
C GLU A 175 9.24 5.67 0.63
N CYS A 176 10.08 4.68 0.86
CA CYS A 176 10.06 3.91 2.10
C CYS A 176 10.52 4.73 3.31
N VAL A 177 9.67 4.83 4.33
CA VAL A 177 9.92 5.61 5.56
C VAL A 177 11.11 5.09 6.41
N GLN A 178 11.54 3.87 6.19
CA GLN A 178 12.70 3.30 6.90
C GLN A 178 14.02 3.85 6.36
N PHE A 179 14.03 4.28 5.10
CA PHE A 179 15.22 4.79 4.42
C PHE A 179 15.18 6.29 4.20
N ASN A 180 14.00 6.84 4.02
CA ASN A 180 13.77 8.27 3.84
C ASN A 180 12.91 8.77 4.99
N LYS A 181 13.54 9.42 5.96
CA LYS A 181 12.81 10.08 7.03
C LYS A 181 12.14 11.32 6.48
N PHE A 182 10.83 11.32 6.47
CA PHE A 182 10.08 12.55 6.21
C PHE A 182 10.32 13.50 7.40
N SER A 183 10.91 14.66 7.13
CA SER A 183 10.99 15.77 8.09
C SER A 183 9.71 16.60 8.01
N SER A 184 8.55 15.96 8.16
CA SER A 184 7.28 16.66 8.03
C SER A 184 6.60 16.77 9.38
N THR A 185 5.94 17.90 9.59
CA THR A 185 5.12 18.19 10.77
C THR A 185 4.09 17.07 10.98
N PRO A 186 4.00 16.49 12.19
CA PRO A 186 3.02 15.45 12.48
C PRO A 186 1.59 15.96 12.31
N TYR A 187 0.68 15.05 12.00
CA TYR A 187 -0.75 15.34 12.05
C TYR A 187 -1.26 15.23 13.49
N THR A 188 -2.32 15.96 13.78
CA THR A 188 -3.07 15.90 15.04
C THR A 188 -4.56 15.74 14.76
N VAL A 189 -5.33 15.41 15.78
CA VAL A 189 -6.79 15.32 15.70
C VAL A 189 -7.41 16.48 16.45
N GLU A 190 -8.22 17.28 15.76
CA GLU A 190 -9.07 18.28 16.38
C GLU A 190 -10.25 17.57 17.07
N ALA A 191 -10.16 17.46 18.39
CA ALA A 191 -11.10 16.67 19.20
C ALA A 191 -12.56 17.14 19.02
N ASP A 192 -12.78 18.43 18.87
CA ASP A 192 -14.12 19.02 18.69
C ASP A 192 -14.77 18.63 17.37
N LYS A 193 -13.98 18.43 16.31
CA LYS A 193 -14.45 17.98 14.99
C LYS A 193 -14.57 16.45 14.91
N CYS A 194 -13.89 15.71 15.78
CA CYS A 194 -13.87 14.26 15.72
C CYS A 194 -15.20 13.66 16.18
N ILE A 195 -15.91 12.99 15.24
CA ILE A 195 -17.20 12.32 15.49
C ILE A 195 -17.05 10.86 15.97
N ALA A 196 -15.85 10.40 16.25
CA ALA A 196 -15.55 9.02 16.69
C ALA A 196 -16.03 7.93 15.69
N CYS A 197 -16.04 8.22 14.39
CA CYS A 197 -16.47 7.27 13.34
C CYS A 197 -15.46 6.14 13.09
N GLN A 198 -14.23 6.27 13.59
CA GLN A 198 -13.15 5.29 13.49
C GLN A 198 -12.66 4.99 12.06
N THR A 199 -13.09 5.76 11.05
CA THR A 199 -12.68 5.56 9.64
C THR A 199 -11.16 5.65 9.45
N CYS A 200 -10.48 6.52 10.22
CA CYS A 200 -9.02 6.66 10.17
C CYS A 200 -8.26 5.38 10.58
N PHE A 201 -8.83 4.54 11.44
CA PHE A 201 -8.21 3.24 11.81
C PHE A 201 -8.14 2.28 10.62
N LYS A 202 -9.00 2.42 9.62
CA LYS A 202 -8.96 1.61 8.40
C LYS A 202 -7.67 1.80 7.59
N CYS A 203 -6.92 2.89 7.83
CA CYS A 203 -5.57 3.06 7.28
C CYS A 203 -4.53 2.15 7.95
N GLY A 204 -4.88 1.46 9.03
CA GLY A 204 -4.01 0.55 9.76
C GLY A 204 -2.73 1.18 10.34
N CYS A 205 -2.66 2.51 10.47
CA CYS A 205 -1.45 3.21 10.87
C CYS A 205 -1.22 3.09 12.39
N PRO A 206 -0.05 2.61 12.86
CA PRO A 206 0.22 2.47 14.30
C PRO A 206 0.32 3.80 15.04
N ALA A 207 0.48 4.93 14.35
CA ALA A 207 0.42 6.26 14.96
C ALA A 207 -1.01 6.68 15.34
N ILE A 208 -2.05 6.03 14.79
CA ILE A 208 -3.44 6.34 15.11
C ILE A 208 -3.88 5.47 16.29
N MET A 209 -4.24 6.11 17.38
CA MET A 209 -4.59 5.45 18.64
C MET A 209 -6.00 5.86 19.11
N VAL A 210 -6.59 5.05 19.95
CA VAL A 210 -7.82 5.40 20.65
C VAL A 210 -7.50 6.48 21.70
N SER A 211 -8.32 7.52 21.76
CA SER A 211 -8.26 8.58 22.77
C SER A 211 -9.03 8.16 24.03
N ASP A 212 -8.72 8.78 25.16
CA ASP A 212 -9.55 8.64 26.36
C ASP A 212 -10.84 9.46 26.27
N GLU A 213 -10.90 10.45 25.38
CA GLU A 213 -12.09 11.25 25.13
C GLU A 213 -13.17 10.49 24.36
N GLU A 214 -14.41 10.70 24.77
CA GLU A 214 -15.60 10.13 24.12
C GLU A 214 -16.39 11.20 23.35
N ASN A 215 -17.05 10.75 22.31
CA ASN A 215 -18.06 11.58 21.65
C ASN A 215 -19.34 11.55 22.48
N PRO A 216 -19.85 12.71 22.94
CA PRO A 216 -20.99 12.77 23.86
C PRO A 216 -22.31 12.23 23.28
N LYS A 217 -22.42 12.17 21.94
CA LYS A 217 -23.62 11.66 21.27
C LYS A 217 -23.59 10.16 21.01
N THR A 218 -22.40 9.59 20.73
CA THR A 218 -22.27 8.19 20.31
C THR A 218 -21.66 7.30 21.39
N HIS A 219 -21.14 7.87 22.46
CA HIS A 219 -20.38 7.20 23.53
C HIS A 219 -19.20 6.34 23.00
N LYS A 220 -18.73 6.63 21.78
CA LYS A 220 -17.56 5.99 21.21
C LYS A 220 -16.31 6.84 21.47
N LYS A 221 -15.21 6.17 21.73
CA LYS A 221 -13.92 6.83 21.91
C LYS A 221 -13.45 7.47 20.62
N LYS A 222 -12.99 8.72 20.72
CA LYS A 222 -12.37 9.46 19.63
C LYS A 222 -11.00 8.83 19.28
N CYS A 223 -10.37 9.30 18.23
CA CYS A 223 -8.99 8.94 17.92
C CYS A 223 -8.02 10.06 18.32
N ARG A 224 -6.77 9.68 18.51
CA ARG A 224 -5.63 10.59 18.66
C ARG A 224 -4.49 10.10 17.78
N ILE A 225 -3.55 10.96 17.45
CA ILE A 225 -2.33 10.62 16.72
C ILE A 225 -1.15 10.81 17.65
N ASP A 226 -0.31 9.79 17.75
CA ASP A 226 0.95 9.87 18.47
C ASP A 226 1.97 10.62 17.62
N PRO A 227 2.42 11.82 18.06
CA PRO A 227 3.34 12.64 17.30
C PRO A 227 4.74 12.03 17.19
N THR A 228 5.11 11.11 18.09
CA THR A 228 6.42 10.44 18.06
C THR A 228 6.49 9.35 16.98
N LEU A 229 5.35 8.81 16.59
CA LEU A 229 5.21 7.79 15.55
C LEU A 229 4.79 8.38 14.20
N CYS A 230 4.14 9.55 14.20
CA CYS A 230 3.59 10.14 12.99
C CYS A 230 4.69 10.71 12.07
N ASN A 231 4.76 10.23 10.85
CA ASN A 231 5.70 10.70 9.82
C ASN A 231 5.10 11.76 8.89
N GLY A 232 3.90 12.29 9.16
CA GLY A 232 3.29 13.37 8.39
C GLY A 232 2.88 13.02 6.96
N CYS A 233 2.66 11.75 6.63
CA CYS A 233 2.33 11.31 5.26
C CYS A 233 0.95 11.76 4.74
N GLY A 234 0.01 12.12 5.61
CA GLY A 234 -1.29 12.67 5.24
C GLY A 234 -2.35 11.67 4.79
N ILE A 235 -2.10 10.36 4.71
CA ILE A 235 -3.09 9.37 4.28
C ILE A 235 -4.35 9.40 5.17
N CYS A 236 -4.18 9.47 6.49
CA CYS A 236 -5.29 9.47 7.44
C CYS A 236 -6.16 10.73 7.37
N SER A 237 -5.59 11.88 7.00
CA SER A 237 -6.35 13.13 6.84
C SER A 237 -7.27 13.08 5.63
N GLN A 238 -6.85 12.41 4.55
CA GLN A 238 -7.64 12.26 3.33
C GLN A 238 -8.87 11.37 3.53
N VAL A 239 -8.78 10.37 4.39
CA VAL A 239 -9.89 9.43 4.66
C VAL A 239 -10.82 9.92 5.77
N CYS A 240 -10.49 11.00 6.47
CA CYS A 240 -11.33 11.55 7.52
C CYS A 240 -12.55 12.29 6.93
N PRO A 241 -13.79 11.79 7.11
CA PRO A 241 -14.96 12.36 6.46
C PRO A 241 -15.30 13.76 6.97
N VAL A 242 -14.89 14.10 8.19
CA VAL A 242 -15.15 15.41 8.82
C VAL A 242 -13.90 16.30 8.87
N LYS A 243 -12.82 15.87 8.20
CA LYS A 243 -11.53 16.61 8.14
C LYS A 243 -11.00 17.05 9.53
N ALA A 244 -11.20 16.19 10.52
CA ALA A 244 -10.71 16.43 11.89
C ALA A 244 -9.21 16.16 12.05
N ILE A 245 -8.55 15.60 11.06
CA ILE A 245 -7.12 15.28 11.08
C ILE A 245 -6.39 16.34 10.27
N VAL A 246 -5.60 17.16 10.94
CA VAL A 246 -4.91 18.34 10.38
C VAL A 246 -3.41 18.27 10.70
N LYS A 247 -2.58 18.98 9.92
CA LYS A 247 -1.18 19.17 10.32
C LYS A 247 -1.14 19.97 11.61
N LYS A 248 -0.24 19.58 12.51
CA LYS A 248 0.01 20.35 13.72
C LYS A 248 0.62 21.70 13.27
N GLU A 249 -0.02 22.81 13.63
CA GLU A 249 0.60 24.12 13.52
C GLU A 249 1.72 24.23 14.56
N ASP A 250 2.85 24.84 14.18
CA ASP A 250 4.01 25.07 15.06
C ASP A 250 3.69 26.07 16.17
#